data_5871bf62abe11964a66363a7ef650b79
#
_entry.id   5871bf62abe11964a66363a7ef650b79
#
_cell.length_a   1.000
_cell.length_b   1.000
_cell.length_c   1.000
_cell.angle_alpha   90.00
_cell.angle_beta   90.00
_cell.angle_gamma   90.00
#
_symmetry.space_group_name_H-M   'P 1'
#
loop_
_entity.id
_entity.type
_entity.pdbx_description
1 polymer ?
#
loop_
_entity_poly.entity_id
_entity_poly.type
_entity_poly.pdbx_seq_one_letter_code
_entity_poly.pdbx_strand_id
1 'polypeptide(L)'
;MFSRHMLYILYNDTNNSTYNGYTVDFDKRLRKHNCEIKGGARFTTNMVKSKHIVWKPLALIRIPNEDFDEVRALSLEWSIHYPDNKRPRPAKFTGYIGRLVGLGLVFNNPKFLDLYFNVQVFSQDAFDIMKEIISGEEYEERVDVSFKEEVLTLNING
;
A
#
# COMPACT_ATOMS: atom_id res chain seq x y z
N MET A 1 14.79 -10.49 -9.37
CA MET A 1 13.56 -11.16 -8.89
C MET A 1 13.10 -10.51 -7.60
N PHE A 2 11.82 -10.17 -7.48
CA PHE A 2 11.28 -9.57 -6.27
C PHE A 2 11.10 -10.63 -5.18
N SER A 3 11.28 -10.20 -3.92
CA SER A 3 10.85 -11.00 -2.77
C SER A 3 9.34 -11.30 -2.90
N ARG A 4 8.92 -12.48 -2.43
CA ARG A 4 7.49 -12.83 -2.39
C ARG A 4 6.70 -12.01 -1.38
N HIS A 5 7.39 -11.33 -0.46
CA HIS A 5 6.77 -10.54 0.60
C HIS A 5 6.41 -9.16 0.06
N MET A 6 5.14 -8.84 0.11
CA MET A 6 4.60 -7.58 -0.44
C MET A 6 3.88 -6.79 0.65
N LEU A 7 3.98 -5.47 0.55
CA LEU A 7 3.23 -4.53 1.39
C LEU A 7 2.20 -3.85 0.50
N TYR A 8 1.05 -3.51 1.05
CA TYR A 8 0.00 -2.86 0.26
C TYR A 8 -0.74 -1.82 1.09
N ILE A 9 -1.32 -0.85 0.39
CA ILE A 9 -2.23 0.13 0.96
C ILE A 9 -3.51 0.09 0.15
N LEU A 10 -4.65 0.01 0.85
CA LEU A 10 -5.98 0.02 0.26
C LEU A 10 -6.69 1.33 0.61
N TYR A 11 -7.57 1.76 -0.28
CA TYR A 11 -8.47 2.89 -0.08
C TYR A 11 -9.86 2.52 -0.59
N ASN A 12 -10.83 3.40 -0.40
CA ASN A 12 -12.17 3.25 -0.98
C ASN A 12 -12.70 4.62 -1.39
N ASP A 13 -13.66 4.66 -2.30
CA ASP A 13 -14.21 5.90 -2.86
C ASP A 13 -15.31 6.51 -2.00
N THR A 14 -15.79 5.79 -0.98
CA THR A 14 -16.95 6.19 -0.18
C THR A 14 -16.57 7.09 0.99
N ASN A 15 -15.48 6.76 1.66
CA ASN A 15 -15.00 7.51 2.81
C ASN A 15 -13.46 7.56 2.81
N ASN A 16 -12.89 8.20 3.82
CA ASN A 16 -11.46 8.42 3.90
C ASN A 16 -10.69 7.26 4.56
N SER A 17 -11.37 6.14 4.81
CA SER A 17 -10.72 4.98 5.43
C SER A 17 -9.72 4.34 4.50
N THR A 18 -8.59 3.96 5.06
CA THR A 18 -7.52 3.23 4.37
C THR A 18 -7.12 2.05 5.23
N TYR A 19 -6.39 1.12 4.63
CA TYR A 19 -5.83 -0.03 5.34
C TYR A 19 -4.50 -0.39 4.70
N ASN A 20 -3.51 -0.77 5.51
CA ASN A 20 -2.28 -1.32 4.98
C ASN A 20 -2.01 -2.69 5.59
N GLY A 21 -1.32 -3.52 4.84
CA GLY A 21 -1.03 -4.87 5.29
C GLY A 21 0.16 -5.48 4.56
N TYR A 22 0.38 -6.74 4.88
CA TYR A 22 1.42 -7.59 4.35
C TYR A 22 0.79 -8.84 3.72
N THR A 23 1.32 -9.29 2.61
CA THR A 23 0.85 -10.51 1.96
C THR A 23 1.93 -11.14 1.08
N VAL A 24 1.74 -12.41 0.75
CA VAL A 24 2.49 -13.10 -0.31
C VAL A 24 1.63 -13.34 -1.55
N ASP A 25 0.35 -13.00 -1.51
CA ASP A 25 -0.60 -13.13 -2.61
C ASP A 25 -1.59 -11.96 -2.53
N PHE A 26 -1.31 -10.89 -3.26
CA PHE A 26 -2.09 -9.66 -3.16
C PHE A 26 -3.52 -9.82 -3.70
N ASP A 27 -3.69 -10.46 -4.85
CA ASP A 27 -5.02 -10.62 -5.45
C ASP A 27 -5.97 -11.38 -4.51
N LYS A 28 -5.47 -12.46 -3.93
CA LYS A 28 -6.23 -13.25 -2.96
C LYS A 28 -6.54 -12.44 -1.70
N ARG A 29 -5.55 -11.68 -1.20
CA ARG A 29 -5.73 -10.86 0.00
C ARG A 29 -6.77 -9.76 -0.21
N LEU A 30 -6.74 -9.10 -1.36
CA LEU A 30 -7.74 -8.08 -1.71
C LEU A 30 -9.15 -8.67 -1.74
N ARG A 31 -9.32 -9.85 -2.34
CA ARG A 31 -10.61 -10.54 -2.37
C ARG A 31 -11.11 -10.88 -0.97
N LYS A 32 -10.21 -11.23 -0.05
CA LYS A 32 -10.55 -11.48 1.35
C LYS A 32 -11.05 -10.20 2.04
N HIS A 33 -10.37 -9.07 1.82
CA HIS A 33 -10.79 -7.79 2.40
C HIS A 33 -12.16 -7.35 1.87
N ASN A 34 -12.47 -7.64 0.62
CA ASN A 34 -13.75 -7.31 -0.02
C ASN A 34 -14.84 -8.35 0.24
N CYS A 35 -14.58 -9.32 1.11
CA CYS A 35 -15.55 -10.38 1.46
C CYS A 35 -15.96 -11.29 0.29
N GLU A 36 -15.20 -11.31 -0.79
CA GLU A 36 -15.42 -12.24 -1.90
C GLU A 36 -15.06 -13.67 -1.50
N ILE A 37 -14.08 -13.82 -0.62
CA ILE A 37 -13.71 -15.07 0.03
C ILE A 37 -13.45 -14.79 1.52
N LYS A 38 -13.56 -15.81 2.36
CA LYS A 38 -13.36 -15.68 3.80
C LYS A 38 -11.90 -15.42 4.17
N GLY A 39 -11.65 -14.68 5.26
CA GLY A 39 -10.33 -14.53 5.85
C GLY A 39 -9.74 -13.13 5.81
N GLY A 40 -10.55 -12.10 5.54
CA GLY A 40 -10.10 -10.72 5.60
C GLY A 40 -9.93 -10.21 7.03
N ALA A 41 -9.23 -9.10 7.19
CA ALA A 41 -9.09 -8.43 8.48
C ALA A 41 -10.45 -7.95 8.99
N ARG A 42 -10.62 -7.96 10.32
CA ARG A 42 -11.88 -7.56 10.94
C ARG A 42 -12.32 -6.15 10.52
N PHE A 43 -11.38 -5.20 10.55
CA PHE A 43 -11.67 -3.82 10.17
C PHE A 43 -12.18 -3.71 8.74
N THR A 44 -11.48 -4.30 7.78
CA THR A 44 -11.83 -4.20 6.34
C THR A 44 -13.14 -4.90 6.02
N THR A 45 -13.35 -6.10 6.56
CA THR A 45 -14.57 -6.87 6.30
C THR A 45 -15.78 -6.22 6.96
N ASN A 46 -15.64 -5.65 8.16
CA ASN A 46 -16.72 -4.93 8.82
C ASN A 46 -17.14 -3.69 8.02
N MET A 47 -16.18 -2.98 7.44
CA MET A 47 -16.47 -1.80 6.61
C MET A 47 -17.25 -2.18 5.34
N VAL A 48 -16.92 -3.30 4.71
CA VAL A 48 -17.65 -3.80 3.55
C VAL A 48 -19.09 -4.14 3.94
N LYS A 49 -19.26 -4.85 5.05
CA LYS A 49 -20.59 -5.32 5.50
C LYS A 49 -21.48 -4.20 6.01
N SER A 50 -20.92 -3.24 6.77
CA SER A 50 -21.70 -2.19 7.43
C SER A 50 -21.82 -0.91 6.62
N LYS A 51 -20.81 -0.57 5.82
CA LYS A 51 -20.76 0.69 5.05
C LYS A 51 -20.89 0.48 3.55
N HIS A 52 -20.95 -0.78 3.10
CA HIS A 52 -21.06 -1.14 1.68
C HIS A 52 -19.96 -0.55 0.81
N ILE A 53 -18.74 -0.45 1.36
CA ILE A 53 -17.59 0.04 0.62
C ILE A 53 -16.97 -1.09 -0.20
N VAL A 54 -16.14 -0.70 -1.19
CA VAL A 54 -15.28 -1.62 -1.94
C VAL A 54 -13.84 -1.16 -1.77
N TRP A 55 -12.98 -2.03 -1.25
CA TRP A 55 -11.56 -1.74 -1.12
C TRP A 55 -10.87 -1.83 -2.47
N LYS A 56 -10.07 -0.80 -2.77
CA LYS A 56 -9.29 -0.70 -3.99
C LYS A 56 -7.81 -0.55 -3.65
N PRO A 57 -6.91 -1.06 -4.51
CA PRO A 57 -5.49 -0.86 -4.28
C PRO A 57 -5.09 0.60 -4.50
N LEU A 58 -4.39 1.18 -3.53
CA LEU A 58 -3.73 2.47 -3.67
C LEU A 58 -2.29 2.27 -4.12
N ALA A 59 -1.56 1.40 -3.42
CA ALA A 59 -0.16 1.10 -3.71
C ALA A 59 0.15 -0.35 -3.35
N LEU A 60 0.96 -0.98 -4.19
CA LEU A 60 1.54 -2.29 -3.94
C LEU A 60 3.05 -2.13 -3.95
N ILE A 61 3.69 -2.48 -2.85
CA ILE A 61 5.12 -2.27 -2.64
C ILE A 61 5.83 -3.62 -2.67
N ARG A 62 6.76 -3.77 -3.61
CA ARG A 62 7.60 -4.94 -3.76
C ARG A 62 9.04 -4.58 -3.48
N ILE A 63 9.75 -5.49 -2.83
CA ILE A 63 11.15 -5.29 -2.46
C ILE A 63 12.00 -6.28 -3.24
N PRO A 64 12.93 -5.81 -4.11
CA PRO A 64 13.78 -6.71 -4.89
C PRO A 64 14.95 -7.31 -4.12
N ASN A 65 15.25 -6.81 -2.91
CA ASN A 65 16.36 -7.33 -2.10
C ASN A 65 16.13 -8.79 -1.74
N GLU A 66 17.10 -9.65 -2.05
CA GLU A 66 17.00 -11.11 -1.85
C GLU A 66 16.88 -11.50 -0.37
N ASP A 67 17.46 -10.70 0.52
CA ASP A 67 17.45 -10.93 1.97
C ASP A 67 16.22 -10.36 2.68
N PHE A 68 15.27 -9.81 1.93
CA PHE A 68 14.04 -9.27 2.51
C PHE A 68 13.11 -10.41 2.90
N ASP A 69 12.98 -10.64 4.20
CA ASP A 69 12.21 -11.74 4.78
C ASP A 69 10.90 -11.26 5.42
N GLU A 70 10.14 -12.19 6.00
CA GLU A 70 8.88 -11.88 6.66
C GLU A 70 9.06 -10.94 7.86
N VAL A 71 10.13 -11.11 8.63
CA VAL A 71 10.39 -10.26 9.81
C VAL A 71 10.57 -8.80 9.38
N ARG A 72 11.35 -8.57 8.34
CA ARG A 72 11.54 -7.23 7.80
C ARG A 72 10.27 -6.69 7.14
N ALA A 73 9.49 -7.56 6.50
CA ALA A 73 8.20 -7.17 5.91
C ALA A 73 7.22 -6.70 6.98
N LEU A 74 7.14 -7.37 8.11
CA LEU A 74 6.27 -6.96 9.22
C LEU A 74 6.76 -5.66 9.86
N SER A 75 8.07 -5.45 9.95
CA SER A 75 8.64 -4.18 10.42
C SER A 75 8.28 -3.04 9.46
N LEU A 76 8.36 -3.29 8.16
CA LEU A 76 8.00 -2.30 7.13
C LEU A 76 6.49 -2.00 7.16
N GLU A 77 5.64 -3.01 7.35
CA GLU A 77 4.19 -2.84 7.51
C GLU A 77 3.88 -1.89 8.66
N TRP A 78 4.53 -2.10 9.81
CA TRP A 78 4.34 -1.23 10.98
C TRP A 78 4.75 0.21 10.67
N SER A 79 5.87 0.40 9.99
CA SER A 79 6.37 1.73 9.63
C SER A 79 5.48 2.42 8.59
N ILE A 80 4.86 1.67 7.69
CA ILE A 80 3.86 2.21 6.76
C ILE A 80 2.63 2.68 7.52
N HIS A 81 2.23 1.93 8.55
CA HIS A 81 1.08 2.30 9.38
C HIS A 81 1.36 3.54 10.24
N TYR A 82 2.57 3.67 10.78
CA TYR A 82 3.01 4.79 11.63
C TYR A 82 4.29 5.41 11.08
N PRO A 83 4.21 6.21 9.98
CA PRO A 83 5.41 6.65 9.28
C PRO A 83 6.35 7.55 10.09
N ASP A 84 5.84 8.24 11.12
CA ASP A 84 6.63 9.07 12.02
C ASP A 84 6.73 8.52 13.45
N ASN A 85 6.43 7.24 13.65
CA ASN A 85 6.40 6.56 14.96
C ASN A 85 5.35 7.09 15.95
N LYS A 86 4.44 7.95 15.54
CA LYS A 86 3.42 8.52 16.42
C LYS A 86 2.12 7.73 16.37
N ARG A 87 1.52 7.51 17.55
CA ARG A 87 0.22 6.86 17.72
C ARG A 87 -0.72 7.80 18.48
N PRO A 88 -1.93 8.07 17.97
CA PRO A 88 -2.45 7.67 16.65
C PRO A 88 -1.69 8.34 15.50
N ARG A 89 -1.87 7.79 14.29
CA ARG A 89 -1.25 8.37 13.10
C ARG A 89 -1.75 9.80 12.90
N PRO A 90 -0.85 10.80 12.72
CA PRO A 90 -1.27 12.18 12.49
C PRO A 90 -2.15 12.32 11.23
N ALA A 91 -3.07 13.29 11.27
CA ALA A 91 -4.02 13.53 10.18
C ALA A 91 -3.33 13.72 8.81
N LYS A 92 -2.16 14.33 8.78
CA LYS A 92 -1.40 14.55 7.53
C LYS A 92 -0.98 13.26 6.82
N PHE A 93 -1.01 12.12 7.53
CA PHE A 93 -0.66 10.80 7.00
C PHE A 93 -1.89 9.89 6.87
N THR A 94 -3.08 10.45 6.95
CA THR A 94 -4.34 9.69 6.81
C THR A 94 -5.00 9.98 5.47
N GLY A 95 -5.85 9.04 5.02
CA GLY A 95 -6.54 9.15 3.75
C GLY A 95 -5.66 8.84 2.56
N TYR A 96 -6.23 8.96 1.38
CA TYR A 96 -5.60 8.62 0.10
C TYR A 96 -4.24 9.34 -0.07
N ILE A 97 -4.25 10.66 -0.02
CA ILE A 97 -3.03 11.45 -0.20
C ILE A 97 -2.10 11.30 0.99
N GLY A 98 -2.64 11.33 2.22
CA GLY A 98 -1.83 11.23 3.43
C GLY A 98 -1.04 9.93 3.52
N ARG A 99 -1.60 8.82 3.06
CA ARG A 99 -0.90 7.53 3.04
C ARG A 99 0.26 7.54 2.05
N LEU A 100 0.10 8.20 0.91
CA LEU A 100 1.20 8.34 -0.06
C LEU A 100 2.31 9.24 0.50
N VAL A 101 1.94 10.35 1.13
CA VAL A 101 2.90 11.26 1.78
C VAL A 101 3.70 10.50 2.86
N GLY A 102 3.02 9.66 3.63
CA GLY A 102 3.68 8.84 4.66
C GLY A 102 4.74 7.91 4.11
N LEU A 103 4.57 7.39 2.90
CA LEU A 103 5.58 6.53 2.26
C LEU A 103 6.93 7.25 2.09
N GLY A 104 6.91 8.56 1.83
CA GLY A 104 8.14 9.34 1.74
C GLY A 104 9.00 9.25 3.00
N LEU A 105 8.36 9.28 4.18
CA LEU A 105 9.08 9.11 5.44
C LEU A 105 9.63 7.68 5.59
N VAL A 106 8.86 6.70 5.13
CA VAL A 106 9.30 5.29 5.19
C VAL A 106 10.55 5.07 4.36
N PHE A 107 10.60 5.61 3.15
CA PHE A 107 11.78 5.49 2.28
C PHE A 107 13.04 6.10 2.90
N ASN A 108 12.88 7.12 3.73
CA ASN A 108 13.97 7.80 4.40
C ASN A 108 14.24 7.27 5.83
N ASN A 109 13.51 6.26 6.26
CA ASN A 109 13.69 5.67 7.59
C ASN A 109 15.03 4.94 7.66
N PRO A 110 15.89 5.23 8.68
CA PRO A 110 17.19 4.56 8.83
C PRO A 110 17.14 3.04 8.79
N LYS A 111 16.04 2.43 9.22
CA LYS A 111 15.88 0.97 9.20
C LYS A 111 15.86 0.38 7.79
N PHE A 112 15.54 1.17 6.78
CA PHE A 112 15.26 0.70 5.43
C PHE A 112 16.12 1.34 4.34
N LEU A 113 17.25 1.98 4.73
CA LEU A 113 18.15 2.65 3.77
C LEU A 113 18.85 1.66 2.83
N ASP A 114 18.91 0.39 3.21
CA ASP A 114 19.47 -0.68 2.37
C ASP A 114 18.47 -1.23 1.34
N LEU A 115 17.18 -0.90 1.48
CA LEU A 115 16.14 -1.46 0.62
C LEU A 115 15.94 -0.64 -0.64
N TYR A 116 15.61 -1.35 -1.71
CA TYR A 116 15.05 -0.81 -2.93
C TYR A 116 13.55 -1.06 -2.92
N PHE A 117 12.79 -0.09 -3.40
CA PHE A 117 11.34 -0.13 -3.36
C PHE A 117 10.79 -0.06 -4.78
N ASN A 118 9.96 -1.01 -5.15
CA ASN A 118 9.14 -0.93 -6.36
C ASN A 118 7.72 -0.63 -5.90
N VAL A 119 7.25 0.57 -6.18
CA VAL A 119 5.92 1.03 -5.78
C VAL A 119 5.04 1.07 -7.01
N GLN A 120 4.10 0.14 -7.10
CA GLN A 120 3.09 0.11 -8.14
C GLN A 120 1.85 0.85 -7.64
N VAL A 121 1.43 1.88 -8.36
CA VAL A 121 0.18 2.58 -8.09
C VAL A 121 -0.83 2.30 -9.20
N PHE A 122 -2.10 2.58 -8.93
CA PHE A 122 -3.21 2.11 -9.79
C PHE A 122 -4.04 3.25 -10.36
N SER A 123 -3.59 4.49 -10.19
CA SER A 123 -4.21 5.67 -10.79
C SER A 123 -3.15 6.65 -11.24
N GLN A 124 -3.50 7.49 -12.22
CA GLN A 124 -2.61 8.55 -12.69
C GLN A 124 -2.34 9.56 -11.58
N ASP A 125 -3.36 9.89 -10.77
CA ASP A 125 -3.22 10.83 -9.65
C ASP A 125 -2.19 10.32 -8.63
N ALA A 126 -2.28 9.05 -8.24
CA ALA A 126 -1.32 8.46 -7.30
C ALA A 126 0.08 8.44 -7.89
N PHE A 127 0.22 8.16 -9.19
CA PHE A 127 1.51 8.18 -9.88
C PHE A 127 2.13 9.58 -9.82
N ASP A 128 1.36 10.61 -10.17
CA ASP A 128 1.85 11.99 -10.17
C ASP A 128 2.25 12.44 -8.77
N ILE A 129 1.44 12.12 -7.77
CA ILE A 129 1.73 12.43 -6.36
C ILE A 129 3.02 11.75 -5.92
N MET A 130 3.20 10.46 -6.19
CA MET A 130 4.40 9.73 -5.81
C MET A 130 5.65 10.28 -6.49
N LYS A 131 5.56 10.59 -7.78
CA LYS A 131 6.70 11.16 -8.52
C LYS A 131 7.11 12.51 -7.93
N GLU A 132 6.16 13.33 -7.51
CA GLU A 132 6.43 14.60 -6.86
C GLU A 132 7.09 14.40 -5.49
N ILE A 133 6.59 13.45 -4.68
CA ILE A 133 7.12 13.16 -3.35
C ILE A 133 8.59 12.74 -3.42
N ILE A 134 8.97 11.87 -4.36
CA ILE A 134 10.32 11.33 -4.44
C ILE A 134 11.30 12.23 -5.19
N SER A 135 10.81 13.20 -5.96
CA SER A 135 11.64 14.06 -6.81
C SER A 135 12.64 14.87 -5.97
N GLY A 136 13.93 14.72 -6.28
CA GLY A 136 14.98 15.46 -5.60
C GLY A 136 15.36 14.95 -4.22
N GLU A 137 14.69 13.88 -3.74
CA GLU A 137 15.03 13.28 -2.45
C GLU A 137 16.25 12.38 -2.56
N GLU A 138 17.00 12.24 -1.46
CA GLU A 138 18.19 11.39 -1.43
C GLU A 138 17.90 9.94 -1.77
N TYR A 139 16.69 9.45 -1.44
CA TYR A 139 16.27 8.07 -1.69
C TYR A 139 15.69 7.84 -3.10
N GLU A 140 15.60 8.89 -3.94
CA GLU A 140 14.94 8.78 -5.25
C GLU A 140 15.46 7.60 -6.09
N GLU A 141 16.77 7.35 -6.07
CA GLU A 141 17.36 6.26 -6.84
C GLU A 141 16.99 4.87 -6.34
N ARG A 142 16.51 4.76 -5.09
CA ARG A 142 16.09 3.48 -4.51
C ARG A 142 14.60 3.21 -4.66
N VAL A 143 13.83 4.15 -5.22
CA VAL A 143 12.39 4.03 -5.35
C VAL A 143 12.00 4.10 -6.82
N ASP A 144 11.43 3.01 -7.32
CA ASP A 144 10.89 2.93 -8.67
C ASP A 144 9.36 2.94 -8.59
N VAL A 145 8.74 3.96 -9.18
CA VAL A 145 7.28 4.10 -9.19
C VAL A 145 6.77 3.70 -10.56
N SER A 146 5.85 2.75 -10.58
CA SER A 146 5.17 2.29 -11.80
C SER A 146 3.67 2.49 -11.68
N PHE A 147 3.03 2.67 -12.84
CA PHE A 147 1.59 2.85 -12.93
C PHE A 147 0.98 1.69 -13.70
N LYS A 148 -0.03 1.06 -13.10
CA LYS A 148 -0.82 0.05 -13.77
C LYS A 148 -2.29 0.37 -13.52
N GLU A 149 -2.98 0.84 -14.56
CA GLU A 149 -4.40 1.08 -14.45
C GLU A 149 -5.12 -0.24 -14.11
N GLU A 150 -5.98 -0.21 -13.08
CA GLU A 150 -6.81 -1.35 -12.78
C GLU A 150 -7.89 -1.43 -13.86
N VAL A 151 -7.70 -2.37 -14.80
CA VAL A 151 -8.73 -2.68 -15.76
C VAL A 151 -9.81 -3.42 -14.99
N LEU A 152 -10.91 -2.72 -14.67
CA LEU A 152 -12.16 -3.38 -14.32
C LEU A 152 -12.55 -4.22 -15.53
N THR A 153 -12.23 -5.51 -15.46
CA THR A 153 -12.81 -6.45 -16.41
C THR A 153 -14.29 -6.54 -16.03
N LEU A 154 -15.08 -5.70 -16.66
CA LEU A 154 -16.52 -5.91 -16.69
C LEU A 154 -16.71 -7.28 -17.34
N ASN A 155 -17.01 -8.27 -16.53
CA ASN A 155 -17.48 -9.55 -17.00
C ASN A 155 -18.87 -9.32 -17.59
N ILE A 156 -18.89 -8.90 -18.87
CA ILE A 156 -20.13 -8.66 -19.61
C ILE A 156 -20.82 -10.00 -19.93
N ASN A 157 -20.18 -11.11 -19.60
CA ASN A 157 -20.69 -12.46 -19.81
C ASN A 157 -21.28 -13.07 -18.53
N GLY A 158 -21.97 -12.23 -17.75
CA GLY A 158 -22.76 -12.73 -16.63
C GLY A 158 -24.06 -13.30 -17.11
#